data_d29cecdb972bf12494b2a132e20f9ac6
#
_entry.id   d29cecdb972bf12494b2a132e20f9ac6
#
_cell.length_a   1.000
_cell.length_b   1.000
_cell.length_c   1.000
_cell.angle_alpha   90.00
_cell.angle_beta   90.00
_cell.angle_gamma   90.00
#
_symmetry.space_group_name_H-M   'P 1'
#
loop_
_entity.id
_entity.type
_entity.pdbx_description
1 polymer ?
#
loop_
_entity_poly.entity_id
_entity_poly.type
_entity_poly.pdbx_seq_one_letter_code
_entity_poly.pdbx_strand_id
1 'polypeptide(L)'
;MDELTLLRHLRSTDEISDNTFAERRALLIQQMTSATPIRTNVTSMPTRKPSRRTILVLTSVAAAVAIVAGTIAFGVGPTGGASAQAAVVLNTAAKATEILPDPVLRAGQYLAIATVEESLTYGSAPADQDPNGPNRSPGFIFPYRITLYAPANRNDQWAEVRTYARPTILFGDEATRAAGLKAAQQWASKSEGIRHGSADSFAEGSPVDSMILGLPLDPAGLVKYLYATRQGGSASADEDAMVRIIDILRTGLAPADKRAALFRALALIPGVEVTKQQATLNGQVGVALGRKDPSRDYRAEIIVDPKTGNMIGEREVLTQPRGDVPSGTVIKSTSVSVSIVNRAP
;
A
#
# COMPACT_ATOMS: atom_id res chain seq x y z
N MET A 1 2.34 -8.94 45.44
CA MET A 1 2.84 -9.40 44.14
C MET A 1 3.18 -8.13 43.37
N ASP A 2 4.45 -7.99 42.98
CA ASP A 2 5.04 -6.75 42.48
C ASP A 2 4.59 -6.52 41.02
N GLU A 3 4.21 -5.28 40.66
CA GLU A 3 3.77 -4.89 39.30
C GLU A 3 4.75 -5.31 38.20
N LEU A 4 6.04 -5.34 38.51
CA LEU A 4 7.09 -5.84 37.61
C LEU A 4 6.99 -7.34 37.32
N THR A 5 6.44 -8.11 38.25
CA THR A 5 6.23 -9.56 38.07
C THR A 5 5.02 -9.81 37.18
N LEU A 6 3.97 -8.99 37.25
CA LEU A 6 2.81 -9.04 36.39
C LEU A 6 3.17 -8.63 34.94
N LEU A 7 3.99 -7.60 34.76
CA LEU A 7 4.47 -7.17 33.43
C LEU A 7 5.42 -8.20 32.79
N ARG A 8 6.22 -8.93 33.60
CA ARG A 8 7.01 -10.05 33.07
C ARG A 8 6.15 -11.24 32.65
N HIS A 9 5.07 -11.52 33.37
CA HIS A 9 4.14 -12.59 32.99
C HIS A 9 3.36 -12.26 31.73
N LEU A 10 2.96 -10.99 31.53
CA LEU A 10 2.32 -10.55 30.30
C LEU A 10 3.28 -10.57 29.10
N ARG A 11 4.58 -10.36 29.33
CA ARG A 11 5.61 -10.39 28.28
C ARG A 11 6.06 -11.79 27.88
N SER A 12 5.90 -12.79 28.78
CA SER A 12 6.27 -14.18 28.50
C SER A 12 5.18 -14.99 27.75
N THR A 13 3.97 -14.42 27.59
CA THR A 13 2.87 -15.07 26.86
C THR A 13 2.70 -14.55 25.43
N ASP A 14 3.49 -13.59 24.98
CA ASP A 14 3.42 -13.00 23.64
C ASP A 14 4.61 -13.37 22.72
N GLU A 15 5.24 -14.50 22.90
CA GLU A 15 5.83 -15.19 21.76
C GLU A 15 4.66 -15.78 20.96
N ILE A 16 4.14 -14.99 20.00
CA ILE A 16 3.23 -15.51 18.97
C ILE A 16 4.04 -16.56 18.20
N SER A 17 3.92 -17.81 18.61
CA SER A 17 4.52 -18.92 17.88
C SER A 17 3.88 -18.94 16.47
N ASP A 18 4.65 -19.38 15.47
CA ASP A 18 4.15 -19.57 14.09
C ASP A 18 2.85 -20.40 14.05
N ASN A 19 2.63 -21.27 15.04
CA ASN A 19 1.39 -22.01 15.25
C ASN A 19 0.19 -21.12 15.57
N THR A 20 0.35 -20.06 16.38
CA THR A 20 -0.77 -19.17 16.74
C THR A 20 -1.21 -18.31 15.54
N PHE A 21 -0.26 -17.98 14.67
CA PHE A 21 -0.56 -17.29 13.41
C PHE A 21 -1.29 -18.22 12.43
N ALA A 22 -0.87 -19.48 12.35
CA ALA A 22 -1.52 -20.52 11.56
C ALA A 22 -2.93 -20.84 12.06
N GLU A 23 -3.14 -20.91 13.37
CA GLU A 23 -4.45 -21.16 13.99
C GLU A 23 -5.42 -20.00 13.82
N ARG A 24 -4.98 -18.75 14.02
CA ARG A 24 -5.80 -17.56 13.76
C ARG A 24 -6.14 -17.43 12.28
N ARG A 25 -5.21 -17.77 11.40
CA ARG A 25 -5.41 -17.83 9.95
C ARG A 25 -6.41 -18.94 9.58
N ALA A 26 -6.33 -20.12 10.20
CA ALA A 26 -7.27 -21.22 9.99
C ALA A 26 -8.69 -20.85 10.48
N LEU A 27 -8.82 -20.18 11.62
CA LEU A 27 -10.10 -19.67 12.14
C LEU A 27 -10.71 -18.60 11.22
N LEU A 28 -9.89 -17.69 10.66
CA LEU A 28 -10.34 -16.71 9.68
C LEU A 28 -10.85 -17.40 8.40
N ILE A 29 -10.12 -18.39 7.92
CA ILE A 29 -10.51 -19.21 6.76
C ILE A 29 -11.80 -19.97 7.08
N GLN A 30 -11.98 -20.51 8.29
CA GLN A 30 -13.18 -21.22 8.70
C GLN A 30 -14.40 -20.30 8.82
N GLN A 31 -14.26 -19.08 9.35
CA GLN A 31 -15.32 -18.08 9.38
C GLN A 31 -15.72 -17.60 7.97
N MET A 32 -14.72 -17.49 7.09
CA MET A 32 -14.96 -17.17 5.67
C MET A 32 -15.64 -18.31 4.90
N THR A 33 -15.55 -19.57 5.33
CA THR A 33 -16.21 -20.73 4.69
C THR A 33 -17.66 -20.94 5.11
N SER A 34 -18.09 -20.35 6.20
CA SER A 34 -19.45 -20.54 6.76
C SER A 34 -20.48 -19.51 6.32
N ALA A 35 -20.11 -18.52 5.53
CA ALA A 35 -21.06 -17.51 5.01
C ALA A 35 -21.83 -18.02 3.78
N THR A 36 -23.15 -18.04 3.86
CA THR A 36 -24.09 -18.50 2.82
C THR A 36 -24.11 -17.51 1.63
N PRO A 37 -24.07 -17.98 0.36
CA PRO A 37 -24.04 -17.10 -0.80
C PRO A 37 -25.41 -16.45 -1.09
N ILE A 38 -25.42 -15.12 -1.22
CA ILE A 38 -26.58 -14.36 -1.70
C ILE A 38 -26.57 -14.40 -3.24
N ARG A 39 -27.60 -14.98 -3.85
CA ARG A 39 -27.82 -14.96 -5.31
C ARG A 39 -28.35 -13.60 -5.75
N THR A 40 -27.62 -12.88 -6.57
CA THR A 40 -28.11 -11.71 -7.29
C THR A 40 -28.50 -12.10 -8.72
N ASN A 41 -29.78 -11.90 -9.08
CA ASN A 41 -30.27 -12.01 -10.46
C ASN A 41 -29.81 -10.80 -11.27
N VAL A 42 -28.97 -11.03 -12.27
CA VAL A 42 -28.58 -10.01 -13.25
C VAL A 42 -29.60 -10.02 -14.39
N THR A 43 -30.42 -8.98 -14.47
CA THR A 43 -31.31 -8.73 -15.61
C THR A 43 -30.51 -8.01 -16.71
N SER A 44 -30.42 -8.61 -17.87
CA SER A 44 -29.74 -8.06 -19.05
C SER A 44 -30.50 -6.85 -19.61
N MET A 45 -29.85 -5.70 -19.77
CA MET A 45 -30.37 -4.53 -20.48
C MET A 45 -30.16 -4.65 -21.99
N PRO A 46 -31.10 -4.17 -22.82
CA PRO A 46 -31.02 -4.25 -24.26
C PRO A 46 -30.02 -3.24 -24.84
N THR A 47 -29.23 -3.68 -25.79
CA THR A 47 -28.26 -2.87 -26.55
C THR A 47 -28.96 -1.90 -27.49
N ARG A 48 -28.79 -0.59 -27.29
CA ARG A 48 -29.16 0.46 -28.25
C ARG A 48 -28.02 0.70 -29.23
N LYS A 49 -28.34 0.68 -30.54
CA LYS A 49 -27.42 1.03 -31.63
C LYS A 49 -27.01 2.50 -31.57
N PRO A 50 -25.72 2.86 -31.78
CA PRO A 50 -25.29 4.24 -31.77
C PRO A 50 -25.62 4.94 -33.09
N SER A 51 -26.27 6.12 -33.02
CA SER A 51 -26.41 7.06 -34.11
C SER A 51 -25.10 7.86 -34.29
N ARG A 52 -24.71 8.04 -35.56
CA ARG A 52 -23.54 8.83 -35.98
C ARG A 52 -23.73 10.30 -35.56
N ARG A 53 -22.94 10.77 -34.56
CA ARG A 53 -22.65 12.21 -34.37
C ARG A 53 -21.23 12.36 -33.82
N THR A 54 -20.42 12.98 -34.66
CA THR A 54 -19.21 13.79 -34.44
C THR A 54 -18.37 13.45 -33.21
N ILE A 55 -17.34 12.66 -33.42
CA ILE A 55 -16.22 12.47 -32.45
C ILE A 55 -15.34 13.72 -32.52
N LEU A 56 -15.39 14.56 -31.51
CA LEU A 56 -14.33 15.51 -31.22
C LEU A 56 -13.14 14.73 -30.67
N VAL A 57 -12.15 14.54 -31.53
CA VAL A 57 -10.86 13.98 -31.14
C VAL A 57 -10.16 14.99 -30.23
N LEU A 58 -10.26 14.79 -28.92
CA LEU A 58 -9.34 15.39 -27.99
C LEU A 58 -7.99 14.72 -28.18
N THR A 59 -7.14 15.34 -28.98
CA THR A 59 -5.72 15.02 -29.05
C THR A 59 -5.12 15.22 -27.67
N SER A 60 -4.84 14.09 -26.98
CA SER A 60 -4.00 14.08 -25.81
C SER A 60 -2.60 14.56 -26.23
N VAL A 61 -2.28 15.79 -25.89
CA VAL A 61 -0.93 16.31 -25.94
C VAL A 61 -0.11 15.47 -24.98
N ALA A 62 0.68 14.55 -25.51
CA ALA A 62 1.76 13.92 -24.81
C ALA A 62 2.78 15.02 -24.49
N ALA A 63 2.61 15.67 -23.33
CA ALA A 63 3.61 16.57 -22.79
C ALA A 63 4.84 15.73 -22.45
N ALA A 64 5.80 15.70 -23.36
CA ALA A 64 7.13 15.19 -23.10
C ALA A 64 7.67 15.88 -21.85
N VAL A 65 7.89 15.11 -20.79
CA VAL A 65 8.59 15.57 -19.59
C VAL A 65 10.02 15.79 -20.01
N ALA A 66 10.37 17.04 -20.38
CA ALA A 66 11.75 17.45 -20.39
C ALA A 66 12.23 17.45 -18.94
N ILE A 67 12.72 16.28 -18.48
CA ILE A 67 13.59 16.22 -17.32
C ILE A 67 14.81 17.01 -17.76
N VAL A 68 15.03 18.17 -17.15
CA VAL A 68 16.29 18.88 -17.27
C VAL A 68 17.37 17.92 -16.79
N ALA A 69 18.01 17.25 -17.75
CA ALA A 69 19.25 16.53 -17.53
C ALA A 69 20.34 17.58 -17.33
N GLY A 70 20.23 18.37 -16.27
CA GLY A 70 21.35 19.09 -15.72
C GLY A 70 22.32 18.04 -15.21
N THR A 71 23.48 17.99 -15.81
CA THR A 71 24.65 17.28 -15.28
C THR A 71 24.94 17.83 -13.88
N ILE A 72 24.26 17.21 -12.89
CA ILE A 72 24.60 17.46 -11.48
C ILE A 72 25.89 16.66 -11.28
N ALA A 73 26.99 17.37 -11.16
CA ALA A 73 28.24 16.82 -10.69
C ALA A 73 27.94 15.99 -9.41
N PHE A 74 28.40 14.76 -9.39
CA PHE A 74 28.32 13.88 -8.24
C PHE A 74 29.15 14.47 -7.10
N GLY A 75 28.59 15.46 -6.41
CA GLY A 75 29.04 15.86 -5.09
C GLY A 75 28.56 14.80 -4.13
N VAL A 76 29.47 14.15 -3.44
CA VAL A 76 29.19 13.34 -2.26
C VAL A 76 28.47 14.27 -1.28
N GLY A 77 27.11 14.17 -1.21
CA GLY A 77 26.32 14.88 -0.25
C GLY A 77 26.68 14.49 1.18
N PRO A 78 26.38 15.29 2.18
CA PRO A 78 26.72 14.97 3.55
C PRO A 78 26.16 13.60 3.94
N THR A 79 27.01 12.77 4.50
CA THR A 79 26.75 11.42 4.98
C THR A 79 25.56 11.42 5.93
N GLY A 80 24.34 11.07 5.47
CA GLY A 80 23.21 10.93 6.35
C GLY A 80 21.80 11.17 5.80
N GLY A 81 21.57 11.21 4.48
CA GLY A 81 20.23 11.41 3.89
C GLY A 81 19.99 10.54 2.65
N ALA A 82 18.87 10.78 1.97
CA ALA A 82 18.58 10.21 0.65
C ALA A 82 19.66 10.62 -0.36
N SER A 83 19.76 9.88 -1.46
CA SER A 83 20.62 10.31 -2.59
C SER A 83 20.20 11.68 -3.10
N ALA A 84 21.15 12.46 -3.65
CA ALA A 84 20.85 13.81 -4.15
C ALA A 84 19.69 13.82 -5.16
N GLN A 85 19.61 12.80 -6.03
CA GLN A 85 18.54 12.65 -7.00
C GLN A 85 17.19 12.36 -6.32
N ALA A 86 17.15 11.48 -5.31
CA ALA A 86 15.94 11.19 -4.55
C ALA A 86 15.46 12.42 -3.78
N ALA A 87 16.38 13.15 -3.16
CA ALA A 87 16.07 14.39 -2.45
C ALA A 87 15.45 15.46 -3.39
N VAL A 88 15.94 15.59 -4.62
CA VAL A 88 15.36 16.50 -5.63
C VAL A 88 13.92 16.09 -5.95
N VAL A 89 13.66 14.81 -6.21
CA VAL A 89 12.30 14.32 -6.53
C VAL A 89 11.36 14.58 -5.36
N LEU A 90 11.77 14.21 -4.14
CA LEU A 90 10.95 14.34 -2.93
C LEU A 90 10.66 15.82 -2.59
N ASN A 91 11.65 16.69 -2.69
CA ASN A 91 11.45 18.13 -2.46
C ASN A 91 10.56 18.77 -3.55
N THR A 92 10.65 18.27 -4.80
CA THR A 92 9.75 18.72 -5.88
C THR A 92 8.31 18.31 -5.60
N ALA A 93 8.09 17.06 -5.17
CA ALA A 93 6.78 16.57 -4.75
C ALA A 93 6.22 17.37 -3.57
N ALA A 94 7.04 17.64 -2.55
CA ALA A 94 6.66 18.47 -1.41
C ALA A 94 6.21 19.87 -1.83
N LYS A 95 6.97 20.50 -2.72
CA LYS A 95 6.62 21.83 -3.26
C LYS A 95 5.32 21.80 -4.07
N ALA A 96 5.11 20.76 -4.88
CA ALA A 96 3.87 20.60 -5.64
C ALA A 96 2.66 20.49 -4.72
N THR A 97 2.78 19.74 -3.60
CA THR A 97 1.73 19.61 -2.58
C THR A 97 1.37 20.95 -1.92
N GLU A 98 2.35 21.83 -1.72
CA GLU A 98 2.11 23.16 -1.12
C GLU A 98 1.41 24.13 -2.09
N ILE A 99 1.59 23.94 -3.39
CA ILE A 99 0.98 24.79 -4.43
C ILE A 99 -0.43 24.35 -4.75
N LEU A 100 -0.69 23.04 -4.74
CA LEU A 100 -1.99 22.46 -5.08
C LEU A 100 -2.84 22.32 -3.79
N PRO A 101 -3.91 23.11 -3.65
CA PRO A 101 -4.75 23.06 -2.45
C PRO A 101 -5.43 21.71 -2.31
N ASP A 102 -5.65 21.29 -1.07
CA ASP A 102 -6.46 20.11 -0.79
C ASP A 102 -7.92 20.36 -1.26
N PRO A 103 -8.58 19.29 -1.74
CA PRO A 103 -9.96 19.42 -2.17
C PRO A 103 -10.87 19.74 -0.96
N VAL A 104 -11.71 20.78 -1.12
CA VAL A 104 -12.69 21.17 -0.11
C VAL A 104 -13.98 20.39 -0.34
N LEU A 105 -14.32 19.54 0.62
CA LEU A 105 -15.56 18.77 0.60
C LEU A 105 -16.74 19.64 1.06
N ARG A 106 -17.86 19.56 0.33
CA ARG A 106 -19.14 20.14 0.74
C ARG A 106 -19.90 19.17 1.66
N ALA A 107 -20.86 19.67 2.41
CA ALA A 107 -21.76 18.81 3.19
C ALA A 107 -22.39 17.73 2.29
N GLY A 108 -22.37 16.47 2.74
CA GLY A 108 -22.84 15.31 2.00
C GLY A 108 -21.87 14.73 0.96
N GLN A 109 -20.69 15.35 0.76
CA GLN A 109 -19.63 14.78 -0.07
C GLN A 109 -18.68 13.92 0.76
N TYR A 110 -18.01 13.03 0.07
CA TYR A 110 -17.02 12.11 0.64
C TYR A 110 -15.72 12.17 -0.17
N LEU A 111 -14.62 12.01 0.53
CA LEU A 111 -13.35 11.67 -0.07
C LEU A 111 -13.33 10.15 -0.28
N ALA A 112 -13.38 9.70 -1.53
CA ALA A 112 -13.26 8.29 -1.87
C ALA A 112 -11.78 7.97 -2.12
N ILE A 113 -11.19 7.17 -1.23
CA ILE A 113 -9.80 6.73 -1.27
C ILE A 113 -9.83 5.28 -1.73
N ALA A 114 -9.48 5.06 -2.99
CA ALA A 114 -9.43 3.72 -3.57
C ALA A 114 -8.00 3.19 -3.58
N THR A 115 -7.80 2.05 -2.93
CA THR A 115 -6.55 1.29 -2.95
C THR A 115 -6.76 -0.01 -3.72
N VAL A 116 -5.79 -0.39 -4.56
CA VAL A 116 -5.71 -1.71 -5.17
C VAL A 116 -4.42 -2.33 -4.65
N GLU A 117 -4.58 -3.39 -3.89
CA GLU A 117 -3.44 -4.14 -3.35
C GLU A 117 -3.28 -5.45 -4.10
N GLU A 118 -2.04 -5.78 -4.41
CA GLU A 118 -1.61 -7.08 -4.93
C GLU A 118 -0.52 -7.62 -4.01
N SER A 119 -0.70 -8.83 -3.51
CA SER A 119 0.21 -9.40 -2.52
C SER A 119 0.51 -10.86 -2.81
N LEU A 120 1.78 -11.24 -2.71
CA LEU A 120 2.20 -12.63 -2.79
C LEU A 120 1.63 -13.39 -1.59
N THR A 121 0.82 -14.37 -1.90
CA THR A 121 0.20 -15.25 -0.92
C THR A 121 0.62 -16.68 -1.20
N TYR A 122 0.79 -17.47 -0.17
CA TYR A 122 1.05 -18.90 -0.29
C TYR A 122 -0.20 -19.68 0.13
N GLY A 123 -0.56 -20.70 -0.68
CA GLY A 123 -1.53 -21.70 -0.30
C GLY A 123 -0.96 -22.69 0.72
N SER A 124 -1.80 -23.62 1.19
CA SER A 124 -1.33 -24.71 2.03
C SER A 124 -0.39 -25.63 1.25
N ALA A 125 0.67 -26.07 1.91
CA ALA A 125 1.53 -27.10 1.36
C ALA A 125 0.72 -28.40 1.11
N PRO A 126 1.08 -29.21 0.09
CA PRO A 126 0.51 -30.53 -0.09
C PRO A 126 0.65 -31.37 1.17
N ALA A 127 -0.37 -32.20 1.48
CA ALA A 127 -0.38 -33.02 2.69
C ALA A 127 0.76 -34.08 2.73
N ASP A 128 1.30 -34.42 1.56
CA ASP A 128 2.41 -35.37 1.35
C ASP A 128 3.79 -34.71 1.27
N GLN A 129 3.88 -33.41 1.60
CA GLN A 129 5.14 -32.71 1.56
C GLN A 129 6.13 -33.25 2.59
N ASP A 130 7.33 -33.61 2.13
CA ASP A 130 8.46 -33.90 3.03
C ASP A 130 8.79 -32.66 3.88
N PRO A 131 8.72 -32.71 5.21
CA PRO A 131 9.00 -31.57 6.08
C PRO A 131 10.44 -31.05 5.96
N ASN A 132 11.37 -31.86 5.45
CA ASN A 132 12.78 -31.51 5.20
C ASN A 132 13.04 -31.16 3.72
N GLY A 133 12.04 -31.30 2.87
CA GLY A 133 12.13 -30.99 1.44
C GLY A 133 11.92 -29.51 1.12
N PRO A 134 12.12 -29.12 -0.16
CA PRO A 134 11.82 -27.77 -0.58
C PRO A 134 10.34 -27.45 -0.36
N ASN A 135 10.06 -26.21 0.12
CA ASN A 135 8.69 -25.76 0.33
C ASN A 135 7.95 -25.68 -1.03
N ARG A 136 6.95 -26.56 -1.22
CA ARG A 136 6.10 -26.62 -2.41
C ARG A 136 4.74 -25.93 -2.22
N SER A 137 4.62 -25.05 -1.22
CA SER A 137 3.42 -24.24 -1.06
C SER A 137 3.16 -23.40 -2.30
N PRO A 138 1.97 -23.50 -2.92
CA PRO A 138 1.66 -22.72 -4.12
C PRO A 138 1.66 -21.23 -3.81
N GLY A 139 2.51 -20.49 -4.52
CA GLY A 139 2.55 -19.02 -4.44
C GLY A 139 1.67 -18.39 -5.54
N PHE A 140 0.95 -17.34 -5.20
CA PHE A 140 0.15 -16.58 -6.14
C PHE A 140 0.00 -15.11 -5.73
N ILE A 141 -0.09 -14.22 -6.70
CA ILE A 141 -0.41 -12.81 -6.48
C ILE A 141 -1.92 -12.65 -6.46
N PHE A 142 -2.44 -12.15 -5.35
CA PHE A 142 -3.88 -12.01 -5.11
C PHE A 142 -4.27 -10.52 -5.03
N PRO A 143 -5.03 -10.00 -6.03
CA PRO A 143 -5.46 -8.61 -6.02
C PRO A 143 -6.77 -8.43 -5.24
N TYR A 144 -6.84 -7.36 -4.46
CA TYR A 144 -8.07 -6.88 -3.87
C TYR A 144 -8.14 -5.35 -3.89
N ARG A 145 -9.36 -4.83 -3.87
CA ARG A 145 -9.62 -3.39 -3.84
C ARG A 145 -10.37 -3.02 -2.57
N ILE A 146 -9.92 -1.95 -1.95
CA ILE A 146 -10.63 -1.27 -0.88
C ILE A 146 -10.95 0.15 -1.35
N THR A 147 -12.17 0.61 -1.14
CA THR A 147 -12.52 2.02 -1.29
C THR A 147 -13.09 2.51 0.04
N LEU A 148 -12.35 3.41 0.68
CA LEU A 148 -12.77 4.08 1.91
C LEU A 148 -13.44 5.40 1.56
N TYR A 149 -14.62 5.64 2.11
CA TYR A 149 -15.41 6.86 1.95
C TYR A 149 -15.35 7.65 3.23
N ALA A 150 -14.53 8.69 3.25
CA ALA A 150 -14.35 9.58 4.39
C ALA A 150 -15.27 10.80 4.24
N PRO A 151 -16.23 11.05 5.16
CA PRO A 151 -17.19 12.15 5.03
C PRO A 151 -16.53 13.53 5.20
N ALA A 152 -17.20 14.59 4.72
CA ALA A 152 -16.74 15.97 4.89
C ALA A 152 -16.58 16.34 6.38
N ASN A 153 -17.54 15.97 7.21
CA ASN A 153 -17.39 16.00 8.67
C ASN A 153 -16.85 14.64 9.13
N ARG A 154 -15.62 14.59 9.61
CA ARG A 154 -14.92 13.37 10.01
C ARG A 154 -15.56 12.60 11.17
N ASN A 155 -16.45 13.24 11.93
CA ASN A 155 -17.21 12.61 13.01
C ASN A 155 -18.46 11.87 12.50
N ASP A 156 -18.85 12.06 11.22
CA ASP A 156 -19.97 11.35 10.63
C ASP A 156 -19.56 9.90 10.28
N GLN A 157 -20.54 9.11 9.86
CA GLN A 157 -20.33 7.71 9.51
C GLN A 157 -19.48 7.57 8.24
N TRP A 158 -18.43 6.77 8.34
CA TRP A 158 -17.58 6.33 7.24
C TRP A 158 -18.12 5.04 6.62
N ALA A 159 -17.77 4.79 5.38
CA ALA A 159 -18.06 3.53 4.72
C ALA A 159 -16.80 2.96 4.05
N GLU A 160 -16.73 1.64 3.97
CA GLU A 160 -15.68 0.93 3.25
C GLU A 160 -16.31 -0.14 2.36
N VAL A 161 -15.86 -0.20 1.12
CA VAL A 161 -16.22 -1.26 0.17
C VAL A 161 -14.98 -2.09 -0.12
N ARG A 162 -15.09 -3.41 0.05
CA ARG A 162 -14.04 -4.38 -0.31
C ARG A 162 -14.50 -5.28 -1.44
N THR A 163 -13.63 -5.45 -2.45
CA THR A 163 -13.84 -6.38 -3.55
C THR A 163 -12.56 -7.18 -3.79
N TYR A 164 -12.70 -8.43 -4.15
CA TYR A 164 -11.59 -9.33 -4.44
C TYR A 164 -11.60 -9.73 -5.91
N ALA A 165 -10.42 -9.92 -6.50
CA ALA A 165 -10.28 -10.38 -7.87
C ALA A 165 -9.57 -11.74 -7.93
N ARG A 166 -9.56 -12.35 -9.11
CA ARG A 166 -8.82 -13.60 -9.33
C ARG A 166 -7.32 -13.34 -9.30
N PRO A 167 -6.50 -14.30 -8.83
CA PRO A 167 -5.05 -14.17 -8.89
C PRO A 167 -4.57 -14.01 -10.32
N THR A 168 -3.54 -13.20 -10.47
CA THR A 168 -2.97 -12.83 -11.77
C THR A 168 -1.71 -13.61 -12.11
N ILE A 169 -0.96 -14.06 -11.09
CA ILE A 169 0.32 -14.74 -11.25
C ILE A 169 0.35 -15.97 -10.33
N LEU A 170 0.86 -17.09 -10.88
CA LEU A 170 1.04 -18.34 -10.17
C LEU A 170 2.52 -18.76 -10.28
N PHE A 171 3.08 -19.26 -9.19
CA PHE A 171 4.46 -19.72 -9.09
C PHE A 171 4.53 -21.22 -8.81
N GLY A 172 5.67 -21.84 -9.11
CA GLY A 172 5.93 -23.24 -8.89
C GLY A 172 5.79 -24.11 -10.14
N ASP A 173 5.90 -25.42 -9.97
CA ASP A 173 5.65 -26.43 -11.00
C ASP A 173 4.17 -26.52 -11.39
N GLU A 174 3.83 -27.36 -12.36
CA GLU A 174 2.45 -27.50 -12.86
C GLU A 174 1.46 -27.94 -11.77
N ALA A 175 1.83 -28.92 -10.94
CA ALA A 175 0.98 -29.41 -9.85
C ALA A 175 0.76 -28.33 -8.78
N THR A 176 1.83 -27.63 -8.41
CA THR A 176 1.80 -26.50 -7.47
C THR A 176 0.93 -25.34 -7.99
N ARG A 177 1.05 -24.99 -9.29
CA ARG A 177 0.20 -23.97 -9.91
C ARG A 177 -1.27 -24.36 -9.95
N ALA A 178 -1.57 -25.63 -10.26
CA ALA A 178 -2.96 -26.15 -10.23
C ALA A 178 -3.57 -26.04 -8.83
N ALA A 179 -2.81 -26.42 -7.78
CA ALA A 179 -3.23 -26.27 -6.39
C ALA A 179 -3.41 -24.78 -6.00
N GLY A 180 -2.50 -23.91 -6.46
CA GLY A 180 -2.60 -22.45 -6.28
C GLY A 180 -3.84 -21.87 -6.94
N LEU A 181 -4.14 -22.25 -8.16
CA LEU A 181 -5.35 -21.79 -8.86
C LEU A 181 -6.62 -22.23 -8.13
N LYS A 182 -6.67 -23.46 -7.63
CA LYS A 182 -7.80 -23.95 -6.82
C LYS A 182 -7.97 -23.15 -5.52
N ALA A 183 -6.90 -22.93 -4.80
CA ALA A 183 -6.91 -22.12 -3.57
C ALA A 183 -7.38 -20.70 -3.85
N ALA A 184 -6.89 -20.11 -4.93
CA ALA A 184 -7.23 -18.78 -5.37
C ALA A 184 -8.71 -18.64 -5.80
N GLN A 185 -9.27 -19.62 -6.49
CA GLN A 185 -10.69 -19.66 -6.83
C GLN A 185 -11.58 -19.72 -5.59
N GLN A 186 -11.16 -20.47 -4.56
CA GLN A 186 -11.84 -20.50 -3.27
C GLN A 186 -11.80 -19.16 -2.55
N TRP A 187 -10.74 -18.38 -2.73
CA TRP A 187 -10.61 -17.05 -2.13
C TRP A 187 -11.42 -16.00 -2.90
N ALA A 188 -11.41 -16.03 -4.23
CA ALA A 188 -12.16 -15.11 -5.08
C ALA A 188 -13.68 -15.19 -4.89
N SER A 189 -14.20 -16.34 -4.39
CA SER A 189 -15.63 -16.51 -4.10
C SER A 189 -16.06 -15.85 -2.77
N LYS A 190 -15.15 -15.27 -2.01
CA LYS A 190 -15.40 -14.75 -0.66
C LYS A 190 -15.24 -13.24 -0.59
N SER A 191 -16.29 -12.62 -0.09
CA SER A 191 -16.38 -11.32 0.56
C SER A 191 -16.16 -10.10 -0.32
N GLU A 192 -17.13 -9.83 -1.15
CA GLU A 192 -17.53 -8.46 -1.43
C GLU A 192 -18.38 -8.00 -0.24
N GLY A 193 -18.07 -6.83 0.32
CA GLY A 193 -18.79 -6.34 1.48
C GLY A 193 -18.69 -4.84 1.63
N ILE A 194 -19.74 -4.28 2.22
CA ILE A 194 -19.79 -2.88 2.66
C ILE A 194 -19.74 -2.90 4.18
N ARG A 195 -18.83 -2.10 4.76
CA ARG A 195 -18.76 -1.86 6.20
C ARG A 195 -19.02 -0.39 6.47
N HIS A 196 -19.72 -0.09 7.57
CA HIS A 196 -19.94 1.26 8.07
C HIS A 196 -19.39 1.37 9.49
N GLY A 197 -18.84 2.54 9.84
CA GLY A 197 -18.26 2.77 11.16
C GLY A 197 -17.74 4.19 11.36
N SER A 198 -17.07 4.43 12.47
CA SER A 198 -16.30 5.65 12.71
C SER A 198 -14.95 5.58 12.00
N ALA A 199 -14.21 6.69 11.94
CA ALA A 199 -12.83 6.73 11.43
C ALA A 199 -11.96 5.63 12.05
N ASP A 200 -12.03 5.46 13.37
CA ASP A 200 -11.23 4.48 14.12
C ASP A 200 -11.58 3.02 13.77
N SER A 201 -12.80 2.76 13.27
CA SER A 201 -13.22 1.41 12.85
C SER A 201 -12.47 0.91 11.61
N PHE A 202 -11.84 1.80 10.85
CA PHE A 202 -11.09 1.51 9.64
C PHE A 202 -9.58 1.73 9.79
N ALA A 203 -9.14 2.00 11.01
CA ALA A 203 -7.75 2.31 11.33
C ALA A 203 -6.88 1.06 11.55
N GLU A 204 -7.37 -0.15 11.29
CA GLU A 204 -6.60 -1.39 11.47
C GLU A 204 -5.25 -1.33 10.74
N GLY A 205 -4.17 -1.03 11.49
CA GLY A 205 -2.82 -0.91 10.98
C GLY A 205 -2.52 0.35 10.18
N SER A 206 -3.45 1.31 10.11
CA SER A 206 -3.25 2.60 9.43
C SER A 206 -3.36 3.77 10.41
N PRO A 207 -2.58 4.85 10.21
CA PRO A 207 -2.68 6.06 11.02
C PRO A 207 -4.07 6.70 10.92
N VAL A 208 -4.65 7.06 12.06
CA VAL A 208 -5.92 7.79 12.13
C VAL A 208 -5.72 9.30 11.92
N ASP A 209 -6.79 10.01 11.51
CA ASP A 209 -6.76 11.46 11.25
C ASP A 209 -6.09 12.25 12.39
N SER A 210 -6.44 11.97 13.66
CA SER A 210 -5.88 12.67 14.82
C SER A 210 -4.37 12.51 14.94
N MET A 211 -3.86 11.31 14.67
CA MET A 211 -2.43 11.03 14.68
C MET A 211 -1.72 11.78 13.55
N ILE A 212 -2.30 11.79 12.34
CA ILE A 212 -1.75 12.50 11.19
C ILE A 212 -1.67 14.00 11.46
N LEU A 213 -2.74 14.58 12.01
CA LEU A 213 -2.79 16.00 12.33
C LEU A 213 -1.77 16.41 13.42
N GLY A 214 -1.46 15.52 14.36
CA GLY A 214 -0.47 15.71 15.41
C GLY A 214 1.00 15.62 14.97
N LEU A 215 1.30 15.19 13.74
CA LEU A 215 2.68 15.05 13.26
C LEU A 215 3.42 16.40 13.20
N PRO A 216 4.72 16.44 13.52
CA PRO A 216 5.55 17.63 13.31
C PRO A 216 5.57 18.07 11.84
N LEU A 217 5.55 19.39 11.59
CA LEU A 217 5.71 19.96 10.24
C LEU A 217 7.18 20.20 9.86
N ASP A 218 8.05 20.34 10.85
CA ASP A 218 9.50 20.39 10.60
C ASP A 218 10.02 19.02 10.21
N PRO A 219 10.65 18.86 9.04
CA PRO A 219 11.09 17.55 8.54
C PRO A 219 12.09 16.84 9.46
N ALA A 220 13.02 17.56 10.06
CA ALA A 220 14.00 16.98 10.96
C ALA A 220 13.35 16.55 12.30
N GLY A 221 12.44 17.38 12.83
CA GLY A 221 11.62 17.05 13.99
C GLY A 221 10.71 15.84 13.71
N LEU A 222 10.17 15.71 12.51
CA LEU A 222 9.36 14.56 12.12
C LEU A 222 10.19 13.27 12.08
N VAL A 223 11.40 13.29 11.49
CA VAL A 223 12.30 12.11 11.51
C VAL A 223 12.66 11.73 12.94
N LYS A 224 13.01 12.72 13.77
CA LYS A 224 13.30 12.50 15.20
C LYS A 224 12.11 11.88 15.95
N TYR A 225 10.89 12.37 15.67
CA TYR A 225 9.65 11.81 16.22
C TYR A 225 9.45 10.35 15.80
N LEU A 226 9.60 10.05 14.50
CA LEU A 226 9.46 8.69 13.98
C LEU A 226 10.46 7.73 14.63
N TYR A 227 11.72 8.14 14.78
CA TYR A 227 12.74 7.32 15.44
C TYR A 227 12.44 7.10 16.92
N ALA A 228 12.02 8.15 17.65
CA ALA A 228 11.73 8.08 19.07
C ALA A 228 10.48 7.24 19.40
N THR A 229 9.51 7.19 18.48
CA THR A 229 8.25 6.46 18.66
C THR A 229 8.20 5.11 17.93
N ARG A 230 9.37 4.58 17.53
CA ARG A 230 9.50 3.25 16.93
C ARG A 230 9.01 2.18 17.89
N GLN A 231 8.12 1.29 17.39
CA GLN A 231 7.55 0.19 18.18
C GLN A 231 8.24 -1.17 17.91
N GLY A 232 9.21 -1.23 16.99
CA GLY A 232 9.86 -2.45 16.55
C GLY A 232 9.17 -3.05 15.31
N GLY A 233 9.61 -4.26 14.91
CA GLY A 233 9.07 -4.97 13.72
C GLY A 233 9.82 -4.67 12.42
N SER A 234 10.35 -3.47 12.22
CA SER A 234 11.21 -3.13 11.09
C SER A 234 12.68 -3.47 11.38
N ALA A 235 13.46 -3.77 10.34
CA ALA A 235 14.86 -4.18 10.46
C ALA A 235 15.77 -3.06 11.03
N SER A 236 15.45 -1.80 10.72
CA SER A 236 16.21 -0.63 11.18
C SER A 236 15.27 0.55 11.51
N ALA A 237 15.79 1.56 12.21
CA ALA A 237 15.04 2.80 12.46
C ALA A 237 14.70 3.55 11.16
N ASP A 238 15.62 3.50 10.19
CA ASP A 238 15.41 4.11 8.88
C ASP A 238 14.32 3.40 8.07
N GLU A 239 14.28 2.06 8.12
CA GLU A 239 13.20 1.28 7.48
C GLU A 239 11.86 1.61 8.15
N ASP A 240 11.80 1.60 9.48
CA ASP A 240 10.59 1.94 10.24
C ASP A 240 10.06 3.32 9.86
N ALA A 241 10.93 4.33 9.85
CA ALA A 241 10.54 5.70 9.50
C ALA A 241 10.02 5.79 8.05
N MET A 242 10.69 5.15 7.10
CA MET A 242 10.25 5.10 5.71
C MET A 242 8.89 4.42 5.57
N VAL A 243 8.71 3.24 6.17
CA VAL A 243 7.44 2.49 6.13
C VAL A 243 6.31 3.31 6.71
N ARG A 244 6.50 3.91 7.88
CA ARG A 244 5.48 4.76 8.53
C ARG A 244 5.13 6.00 7.71
N ILE A 245 6.10 6.64 7.05
CA ILE A 245 5.82 7.74 6.12
C ILE A 245 4.95 7.25 4.97
N ILE A 246 5.29 6.10 4.37
CA ILE A 246 4.53 5.50 3.28
C ILE A 246 3.11 5.16 3.74
N ASP A 247 2.95 4.53 4.90
CA ASP A 247 1.66 4.17 5.47
C ASP A 247 0.76 5.40 5.67
N ILE A 248 1.32 6.50 6.18
CA ILE A 248 0.58 7.76 6.36
C ILE A 248 0.15 8.34 5.01
N LEU A 249 1.05 8.40 4.03
CA LEU A 249 0.75 8.91 2.69
C LEU A 249 -0.29 8.05 1.98
N ARG A 250 -0.23 6.73 2.17
CA ARG A 250 -1.17 5.75 1.59
C ARG A 250 -2.59 5.92 2.08
N THR A 251 -2.80 6.47 3.27
CA THR A 251 -4.16 6.74 3.78
C THR A 251 -4.94 7.69 2.88
N GLY A 252 -4.27 8.54 2.10
CA GLY A 252 -4.90 9.62 1.33
C GLY A 252 -5.57 10.70 2.19
N LEU A 253 -5.36 10.67 3.51
CA LEU A 253 -6.00 11.57 4.49
C LEU A 253 -5.07 12.71 4.94
N ALA A 254 -3.77 12.60 4.68
CA ALA A 254 -2.80 13.60 5.10
C ALA A 254 -3.03 14.92 4.35
N PRO A 255 -3.24 16.06 5.05
CA PRO A 255 -3.37 17.37 4.43
C PRO A 255 -2.07 17.80 3.73
N ALA A 256 -2.15 18.78 2.84
CA ALA A 256 -1.05 19.21 1.97
C ALA A 256 0.23 19.56 2.74
N ASP A 257 0.13 20.27 3.86
CA ASP A 257 1.25 20.63 4.72
C ASP A 257 1.94 19.40 5.35
N LYS A 258 1.14 18.42 5.78
CA LYS A 258 1.65 17.15 6.33
C LYS A 258 2.29 16.30 5.22
N ARG A 259 1.67 16.21 4.03
CA ARG A 259 2.26 15.50 2.88
C ARG A 259 3.62 16.11 2.51
N ALA A 260 3.70 17.45 2.45
CA ALA A 260 4.95 18.15 2.17
C ALA A 260 6.03 17.84 3.22
N ALA A 261 5.67 17.87 4.52
CA ALA A 261 6.58 17.52 5.60
C ALA A 261 7.05 16.05 5.51
N LEU A 262 6.15 15.12 5.20
CA LEU A 262 6.45 13.69 5.03
C LEU A 262 7.43 13.44 3.87
N PHE A 263 7.24 14.08 2.72
CA PHE A 263 8.18 13.97 1.59
C PHE A 263 9.56 14.54 1.93
N ARG A 264 9.62 15.70 2.61
CA ARG A 264 10.89 16.26 3.06
C ARG A 264 11.57 15.40 4.13
N ALA A 265 10.80 14.82 5.04
CA ALA A 265 11.32 13.87 6.03
C ALA A 265 11.91 12.63 5.34
N LEU A 266 11.23 12.08 4.34
CA LEU A 266 11.73 10.94 3.55
C LEU A 266 13.06 11.28 2.84
N ALA A 267 13.26 12.54 2.41
CA ALA A 267 14.52 13.00 1.84
C ALA A 267 15.69 13.03 2.86
N LEU A 268 15.40 12.99 4.15
CA LEU A 268 16.41 12.93 5.22
C LEU A 268 16.74 11.50 5.65
N ILE A 269 16.00 10.48 5.16
CA ILE A 269 16.25 9.08 5.54
C ILE A 269 17.42 8.51 4.74
N PRO A 270 18.44 7.94 5.40
CA PRO A 270 19.59 7.34 4.74
C PRO A 270 19.22 6.17 3.83
N GLY A 271 19.89 6.09 2.66
CA GLY A 271 19.74 4.97 1.73
C GLY A 271 18.51 5.02 0.83
N VAL A 272 17.69 6.07 0.90
CA VAL A 272 16.62 6.29 -0.06
C VAL A 272 17.22 6.78 -1.38
N GLU A 273 16.91 6.09 -2.48
CA GLU A 273 17.44 6.36 -3.82
C GLU A 273 16.35 6.28 -4.88
N VAL A 274 16.56 6.90 -6.05
CA VAL A 274 15.67 6.69 -7.20
C VAL A 274 15.97 5.32 -7.80
N THR A 275 14.98 4.44 -7.78
CA THR A 275 15.10 3.07 -8.30
C THR A 275 14.56 2.96 -9.73
N LYS A 276 13.62 3.82 -10.12
CA LYS A 276 13.09 3.89 -11.48
C LYS A 276 12.50 5.27 -11.78
N GLN A 277 12.98 5.89 -12.87
CA GLN A 277 12.53 7.24 -13.30
C GLN A 277 11.08 7.26 -13.80
N GLN A 278 10.62 6.17 -14.38
CA GLN A 278 9.25 5.99 -14.84
C GLN A 278 8.74 4.64 -14.35
N ALA A 279 7.98 4.66 -13.28
CA ALA A 279 7.31 3.49 -12.71
C ALA A 279 5.81 3.61 -12.94
N THR A 280 5.21 2.55 -13.48
CA THR A 280 3.75 2.49 -13.69
C THR A 280 3.13 1.62 -12.61
N LEU A 281 2.05 2.12 -12.01
CA LEU A 281 1.24 1.36 -11.06
C LEU A 281 -0.24 1.71 -11.29
N ASN A 282 -1.06 0.71 -11.54
CA ASN A 282 -2.49 0.88 -11.83
C ASN A 282 -2.78 1.99 -12.88
N GLY A 283 -2.00 2.01 -13.98
CA GLY A 283 -2.14 2.98 -15.07
C GLY A 283 -1.57 4.38 -14.82
N GLN A 284 -1.11 4.68 -13.61
CA GLN A 284 -0.46 5.94 -13.26
C GLN A 284 1.06 5.82 -13.39
N VAL A 285 1.72 6.89 -13.83
CA VAL A 285 3.18 6.93 -14.03
C VAL A 285 3.79 7.93 -13.07
N GLY A 286 4.81 7.52 -12.34
CA GLY A 286 5.58 8.35 -11.42
C GLY A 286 7.03 7.94 -11.32
N VAL A 287 7.74 8.48 -10.35
CA VAL A 287 9.12 8.13 -10.00
C VAL A 287 9.09 7.18 -8.82
N ALA A 288 9.77 6.04 -8.94
CA ALA A 288 9.96 5.13 -7.83
C ALA A 288 11.21 5.49 -7.04
N LEU A 289 11.04 5.63 -5.73
CA LEU A 289 12.11 5.83 -4.77
C LEU A 289 12.09 4.66 -3.78
N GLY A 290 13.22 4.09 -3.49
CA GLY A 290 13.30 2.90 -2.66
C GLY A 290 14.50 2.86 -1.75
N ARG A 291 14.40 2.05 -0.72
CA ARG A 291 15.46 1.72 0.21
C ARG A 291 15.55 0.20 0.36
N LYS A 292 16.77 -0.31 0.32
CA LYS A 292 17.05 -1.71 0.63
C LYS A 292 17.64 -1.79 2.03
N ASP A 293 17.03 -2.58 2.90
CA ASP A 293 17.67 -2.99 4.13
C ASP A 293 18.49 -4.27 3.89
N PRO A 294 19.75 -4.35 4.36
CA PRO A 294 20.61 -5.53 4.13
C PRO A 294 20.02 -6.84 4.68
N SER A 295 19.19 -6.78 5.71
CA SER A 295 18.56 -7.96 6.33
C SER A 295 17.29 -8.44 5.60
N ARG A 296 16.83 -7.70 4.58
CA ARG A 296 15.65 -8.05 3.79
C ARG A 296 16.04 -8.63 2.43
N ASP A 297 15.24 -9.55 1.93
CA ASP A 297 15.36 -10.10 0.58
C ASP A 297 14.59 -9.28 -0.47
N TYR A 298 14.00 -8.15 -0.07
CA TYR A 298 13.28 -7.22 -0.93
C TYR A 298 13.73 -5.77 -0.70
N ARG A 299 13.36 -4.91 -1.64
CA ARG A 299 13.47 -3.46 -1.56
C ARG A 299 12.07 -2.88 -1.48
N ALA A 300 11.82 -2.05 -0.45
CA ALA A 300 10.60 -1.26 -0.35
C ALA A 300 10.72 -0.01 -1.24
N GLU A 301 9.66 0.30 -1.99
CA GLU A 301 9.60 1.46 -2.89
C GLU A 301 8.30 2.23 -2.69
N ILE A 302 8.37 3.55 -2.72
CA ILE A 302 7.24 4.47 -2.92
C ILE A 302 7.26 4.98 -4.36
N ILE A 303 6.10 5.12 -4.98
CA ILE A 303 5.94 5.73 -6.31
C ILE A 303 5.20 7.05 -6.15
N VAL A 304 5.82 8.13 -6.60
CA VAL A 304 5.35 9.50 -6.42
C VAL A 304 5.23 10.20 -7.77
N ASP A 305 4.16 10.98 -7.96
CA ASP A 305 4.11 11.95 -9.04
C ASP A 305 4.71 13.30 -8.56
N PRO A 306 5.91 13.67 -8.98
CA PRO A 306 6.54 14.90 -8.51
C PRO A 306 5.86 16.18 -9.00
N LYS A 307 4.96 16.10 -10.00
CA LYS A 307 4.22 17.25 -10.52
C LYS A 307 3.02 17.63 -9.65
N THR A 308 2.36 16.63 -9.09
CA THR A 308 1.18 16.83 -8.25
C THR A 308 1.49 16.67 -6.76
N GLY A 309 2.62 16.05 -6.40
CA GLY A 309 2.93 15.68 -5.02
C GLY A 309 2.05 14.57 -4.49
N ASN A 310 1.41 13.79 -5.36
CA ASN A 310 0.60 12.66 -4.94
C ASN A 310 1.44 11.39 -4.87
N MET A 311 1.22 10.60 -3.82
CA MET A 311 1.63 9.22 -3.79
C MET A 311 0.73 8.42 -4.75
N ILE A 312 1.34 7.74 -5.72
CA ILE A 312 0.66 6.82 -6.62
C ILE A 312 0.49 5.47 -5.94
N GLY A 313 1.47 5.08 -5.13
CA GLY A 313 1.44 3.84 -4.37
C GLY A 313 2.81 3.41 -3.88
N GLU A 314 2.87 2.15 -3.49
CA GLU A 314 4.07 1.49 -2.98
C GLU A 314 4.24 0.11 -3.60
N ARG A 315 5.44 -0.45 -3.50
CA ARG A 315 5.68 -1.86 -3.84
C ARG A 315 6.90 -2.41 -3.11
N GLU A 316 6.92 -3.72 -2.96
CA GLU A 316 8.08 -4.49 -2.51
C GLU A 316 8.58 -5.33 -3.68
N VAL A 317 9.87 -5.20 -3.99
CA VAL A 317 10.51 -5.87 -5.12
C VAL A 317 11.58 -6.80 -4.59
N LEU A 318 11.48 -8.10 -4.88
CA LEU A 318 12.49 -9.08 -4.48
C LEU A 318 13.86 -8.70 -5.06
N THR A 319 14.88 -8.72 -4.22
CA THR A 319 16.29 -8.48 -4.62
C THR A 319 17.08 -9.79 -4.79
N GLN A 320 16.50 -10.90 -4.31
CA GLN A 320 17.01 -12.26 -4.49
C GLN A 320 15.82 -13.21 -4.62
N PRO A 321 15.99 -14.41 -5.19
CA PRO A 321 14.89 -15.37 -5.30
C PRO A 321 14.35 -15.80 -3.92
N ARG A 322 13.04 -16.05 -3.84
CA ARG A 322 12.36 -16.61 -2.65
C ARG A 322 11.60 -17.87 -3.06
N GLY A 323 12.22 -19.04 -2.87
CA GLY A 323 11.69 -20.30 -3.41
C GLY A 323 11.59 -20.20 -4.94
N ASP A 324 10.41 -20.52 -5.49
CA ASP A 324 10.13 -20.47 -6.93
C ASP A 324 9.84 -19.05 -7.46
N VAL A 325 9.85 -18.05 -6.57
CA VAL A 325 9.60 -16.65 -6.96
C VAL A 325 10.92 -15.99 -7.34
N PRO A 326 11.12 -15.57 -8.61
CA PRO A 326 12.39 -15.02 -9.04
C PRO A 326 12.67 -13.62 -8.49
N SER A 327 13.97 -13.26 -8.41
CA SER A 327 14.40 -11.89 -8.15
C SER A 327 13.79 -10.90 -9.16
N GLY A 328 13.50 -9.69 -8.74
CA GLY A 328 12.83 -8.67 -9.55
C GLY A 328 11.31 -8.76 -9.54
N THR A 329 10.74 -9.81 -8.96
CA THR A 329 9.28 -9.94 -8.81
C THR A 329 8.76 -8.90 -7.82
N VAL A 330 7.68 -8.20 -8.20
CA VAL A 330 6.89 -7.38 -7.27
C VAL A 330 6.04 -8.31 -6.44
N ILE A 331 6.37 -8.45 -5.16
CA ILE A 331 5.69 -9.38 -4.24
C ILE A 331 4.57 -8.72 -3.44
N LYS A 332 4.58 -7.39 -3.38
CA LYS A 332 3.50 -6.57 -2.83
C LYS A 332 3.44 -5.27 -3.59
N SER A 333 2.25 -4.81 -3.92
CA SER A 333 2.03 -3.46 -4.41
C SER A 333 0.69 -2.94 -3.93
N THR A 334 0.64 -1.64 -3.62
CA THR A 334 -0.61 -0.94 -3.27
C THR A 334 -0.66 0.35 -4.06
N SER A 335 -1.61 0.47 -5.00
CA SER A 335 -1.89 1.74 -5.66
C SER A 335 -2.94 2.52 -4.89
N VAL A 336 -2.83 3.86 -4.91
CA VAL A 336 -3.74 4.76 -4.22
C VAL A 336 -4.29 5.79 -5.22
N SER A 337 -5.60 6.03 -5.16
CA SER A 337 -6.24 7.14 -5.87
C SER A 337 -7.30 7.78 -4.99
N VAL A 338 -7.38 9.12 -5.09
CA VAL A 338 -8.29 9.93 -4.27
C VAL A 338 -9.21 10.72 -5.17
N SER A 339 -10.51 10.73 -4.87
CA SER A 339 -11.52 11.48 -5.61
C SER A 339 -12.63 11.98 -4.69
N ILE A 340 -13.39 13.00 -5.15
CA ILE A 340 -14.58 13.47 -4.44
C ILE A 340 -15.80 12.81 -5.06
N VAL A 341 -16.68 12.27 -4.20
CA VAL A 341 -17.97 11.70 -4.59
C VAL A 341 -19.12 12.33 -3.80
N ASN A 342 -20.31 12.34 -4.38
CA ASN A 342 -21.48 12.99 -3.75
C ASN A 342 -22.26 12.06 -2.81
N ARG A 343 -21.88 10.79 -2.73
CA ARG A 343 -22.50 9.80 -1.83
C ARG A 343 -21.55 8.63 -1.58
N ALA A 344 -21.63 8.05 -0.42
CA ALA A 344 -21.10 6.73 -0.11
C ALA A 344 -22.18 5.65 -0.41
N PRO A 345 -21.76 4.37 -0.53
CA PRO A 345 -22.67 3.24 -0.73
C PRO A 345 -23.55 2.98 0.51
#